data_959212c3b9acf6648fab8f1100f00990
#
_entry.id   959212c3b9acf6648fab8f1100f00990
#
_cell.length_a   1.000
_cell.length_b   1.000
_cell.length_c   1.000
_cell.angle_alpha   90.00
_cell.angle_beta   90.00
_cell.angle_gamma   90.00
#
_symmetry.space_group_name_H-M   'P 1'
#
loop_
_entity.id
_entity.type
_entity.pdbx_description
1 polymer ?
#
loop_
_entity_poly.entity_id
_entity_poly.type
_entity_poly.pdbx_seq_one_letter_code
_entity_poly.pdbx_strand_id
1 'polypeptide(L)'
;MSLNRLRKHLPWPAREAGYRPRIALLWPLLVLLALFVGFLQLLTTGGAATSPTATPTPSQATATPTPPPFVLPNPASLQQATVVRVIDGDTIDVTIDGEERRVRYYGIEAPENGKQCFEDAKARNSELLGTTVRLEPDARDQDEHGRLLRYVFNEDGLSIEAVLISEGLAKAWRGDGMYEDRFTIMETEAREGDIGCLWK
;
A
#
# COMPACT_ATOMS: atom_id res chain seq x y z
N MET A 1 18.32 31.25 -44.10
CA MET A 1 19.51 31.06 -43.25
C MET A 1 19.17 30.08 -42.14
N SER A 2 19.68 28.87 -42.29
CA SER A 2 19.44 27.71 -41.45
C SER A 2 20.43 27.73 -40.27
N LEU A 3 19.96 27.55 -39.06
CA LEU A 3 20.80 27.23 -37.90
C LEU A 3 20.28 25.96 -37.22
N ASN A 4 20.78 24.89 -37.75
CA ASN A 4 20.75 23.54 -37.19
C ASN A 4 21.66 23.52 -35.94
N ARG A 5 21.13 23.31 -34.76
CA ARG A 5 21.93 23.12 -33.55
C ARG A 5 21.84 21.68 -33.06
N LEU A 6 22.92 20.99 -33.34
CA LEU A 6 23.29 19.66 -32.84
C LEU A 6 23.01 19.50 -31.34
N ARG A 7 22.13 18.58 -30.96
CA ARG A 7 22.09 17.99 -29.62
C ARG A 7 23.12 16.88 -29.55
N LYS A 8 24.19 17.13 -28.83
CA LYS A 8 25.19 16.14 -28.46
C LYS A 8 24.54 15.13 -27.48
N HIS A 9 24.50 13.88 -27.89
CA HIS A 9 24.23 12.74 -27.02
C HIS A 9 25.37 12.58 -26.01
N LEU A 10 25.09 12.78 -24.74
CA LEU A 10 25.99 12.35 -23.65
C LEU A 10 25.72 10.87 -23.39
N PRO A 11 26.75 10.03 -23.41
CA PRO A 11 26.60 8.63 -23.02
C PRO A 11 26.47 8.54 -21.48
N TRP A 12 25.50 7.72 -21.04
CA TRP A 12 25.30 7.32 -19.69
C TRP A 12 26.54 6.58 -19.14
N PRO A 13 27.01 6.86 -17.91
CA PRO A 13 28.14 6.13 -17.36
C PRO A 13 27.73 4.67 -17.05
N ALA A 14 28.60 3.77 -17.48
CA ALA A 14 28.48 2.34 -17.24
C ALA A 14 28.43 2.05 -15.73
N ARG A 15 27.52 1.16 -15.33
CA ARG A 15 27.45 0.59 -14.00
C ARG A 15 28.75 -0.16 -13.71
N GLU A 16 29.48 0.31 -12.71
CA GLU A 16 30.59 -0.41 -12.11
C GLU A 16 30.08 -1.69 -11.44
N ALA A 17 30.69 -2.79 -11.83
CA ALA A 17 30.38 -4.12 -11.34
C ALA A 17 31.05 -4.39 -9.98
N GLY A 18 30.26 -4.91 -9.03
CA GLY A 18 30.72 -6.00 -8.17
C GLY A 18 31.62 -5.67 -6.98
N TYR A 19 31.02 -5.28 -5.85
CA TYR A 19 31.60 -5.62 -4.55
C TYR A 19 30.85 -6.82 -3.96
N ARG A 20 31.47 -8.01 -3.99
CA ARG A 20 31.04 -9.19 -3.24
C ARG A 20 31.94 -9.33 -2.00
N PRO A 21 31.45 -9.17 -0.78
CA PRO A 21 32.23 -9.50 0.41
C PRO A 21 32.36 -11.02 0.49
N ARG A 22 33.59 -11.50 0.48
CA ARG A 22 33.96 -12.89 0.81
C ARG A 22 33.82 -13.11 2.32
N ILE A 23 32.61 -13.45 2.78
CA ILE A 23 32.38 -13.95 4.14
C ILE A 23 31.98 -15.44 4.02
N ALA A 24 32.92 -16.27 3.72
CA ALA A 24 32.72 -17.71 3.65
C ALA A 24 33.97 -18.47 4.15
N LEU A 25 34.37 -18.26 5.41
CA LEU A 25 35.42 -19.13 6.00
C LEU A 25 35.46 -19.20 7.54
N LEU A 26 34.46 -18.68 8.26
CA LEU A 26 34.47 -18.75 9.73
C LEU A 26 33.34 -19.58 10.36
N TRP A 27 32.48 -20.21 9.55
CA TRP A 27 31.35 -20.99 10.08
C TRP A 27 31.72 -22.41 10.60
N PRO A 28 32.72 -23.15 10.11
CA PRO A 28 32.99 -24.50 10.63
C PRO A 28 33.65 -24.52 12.02
N LEU A 29 34.25 -23.42 12.50
CA LEU A 29 34.92 -23.37 13.81
C LEU A 29 33.95 -23.19 14.99
N LEU A 30 32.83 -22.57 14.79
CA LEU A 30 31.79 -22.34 15.82
C LEU A 30 30.95 -23.61 16.11
N VAL A 31 30.79 -24.49 15.12
CA VAL A 31 30.02 -25.74 15.28
C VAL A 31 30.81 -26.77 16.10
N LEU A 32 32.14 -26.81 16.00
CA LEU A 32 32.99 -27.73 16.78
C LEU A 32 33.09 -27.34 18.25
N LEU A 33 33.01 -26.07 18.59
CA LEU A 33 33.04 -25.60 19.98
C LEU A 33 31.71 -25.90 20.73
N ALA A 34 30.59 -25.91 20.05
CA ALA A 34 29.28 -26.23 20.64
C ALA A 34 29.12 -27.72 20.99
N LEU A 35 29.79 -28.62 20.26
CA LEU A 35 29.75 -30.07 20.50
C LEU A 35 30.64 -30.49 21.66
N PHE A 36 31.70 -29.73 22.01
CA PHE A 36 32.59 -30.06 23.11
C PHE A 36 32.07 -29.66 24.48
N VAL A 37 31.22 -28.64 24.58
CA VAL A 37 30.59 -28.21 25.85
C VAL A 37 29.40 -29.12 26.24
N GLY A 38 28.75 -29.77 25.27
CA GLY A 38 27.61 -30.67 25.50
C GLY A 38 27.99 -32.05 26.11
N PHE A 39 29.25 -32.46 26.05
CA PHE A 39 29.65 -33.81 26.51
C PHE A 39 30.11 -33.86 28.00
N LEU A 40 30.32 -32.73 28.65
CA LEU A 40 30.81 -32.71 30.06
C LEU A 40 29.70 -32.59 31.12
N GLN A 41 28.42 -32.64 30.73
CA GLN A 41 27.31 -32.56 31.72
C GLN A 41 26.52 -33.86 31.98
N LEU A 42 27.11 -35.01 31.58
CA LEU A 42 26.40 -36.30 31.75
C LEU A 42 26.78 -37.10 32.97
N LEU A 43 27.43 -36.52 33.98
CA LEU A 43 27.81 -37.24 35.21
C LEU A 43 27.48 -36.44 36.48
N THR A 44 26.18 -36.17 36.73
CA THR A 44 25.72 -35.99 38.13
C THR A 44 24.32 -36.59 38.30
N THR A 45 24.30 -37.63 39.08
CA THR A 45 23.17 -38.44 39.52
C THR A 45 22.23 -37.71 40.43
N GLY A 46 20.91 -37.99 40.28
CA GLY A 46 20.02 -38.25 41.40
C GLY A 46 19.15 -37.09 41.87
N GLY A 47 17.85 -37.24 41.68
CA GLY A 47 16.86 -36.44 42.36
C GLY A 47 15.51 -36.48 41.62
N ALA A 48 14.65 -37.45 41.99
CA ALA A 48 13.27 -37.51 41.53
C ALA A 48 12.47 -36.34 42.09
N ALA A 49 12.03 -35.42 41.23
CA ALA A 49 10.94 -34.50 41.55
C ALA A 49 9.98 -34.51 40.37
N THR A 50 8.78 -35.00 40.58
CA THR A 50 7.66 -34.96 39.64
C THR A 50 7.24 -33.50 39.44
N SER A 51 7.63 -32.94 38.32
CA SER A 51 7.11 -31.63 37.88
C SER A 51 5.76 -31.81 37.19
N PRO A 52 4.76 -30.96 37.46
CA PRO A 52 3.51 -31.01 36.76
C PRO A 52 3.71 -30.67 35.30
N THR A 53 3.15 -31.50 34.41
CA THR A 53 3.09 -31.31 32.98
C THR A 53 2.45 -29.96 32.67
N ALA A 54 3.24 -28.97 32.26
CA ALA A 54 2.72 -27.74 31.72
C ALA A 54 2.10 -28.04 30.35
N THR A 55 0.80 -27.96 30.27
CA THR A 55 0.05 -27.94 29.02
C THR A 55 0.58 -26.78 28.16
N PRO A 56 0.99 -26.97 26.89
CA PRO A 56 1.40 -25.87 26.04
C PRO A 56 0.18 -24.96 25.85
N THR A 57 0.25 -23.77 26.42
CA THR A 57 -0.66 -22.67 26.08
C THR A 57 -0.58 -22.43 24.57
N PRO A 58 -1.70 -22.45 23.82
CA PRO A 58 -1.67 -22.13 22.42
C PRO A 58 -1.08 -20.73 22.26
N SER A 59 0.01 -20.65 21.52
CA SER A 59 0.64 -19.40 21.12
C SER A 59 -0.44 -18.57 20.43
N GLN A 60 -0.91 -17.51 21.08
CA GLN A 60 -1.75 -16.51 20.43
C GLN A 60 -0.92 -15.93 19.28
N ALA A 61 -1.30 -16.28 18.05
CA ALA A 61 -0.84 -15.56 16.88
C ALA A 61 -1.17 -14.08 17.14
N THR A 62 -0.13 -13.29 17.32
CA THR A 62 -0.25 -11.84 17.42
C THR A 62 -0.84 -11.37 16.10
N ALA A 63 -2.14 -11.11 16.05
CA ALA A 63 -2.76 -10.47 14.92
C ALA A 63 -2.05 -9.12 14.75
N THR A 64 -1.38 -8.95 13.62
CA THR A 64 -0.83 -7.66 13.23
C THR A 64 -1.98 -6.66 13.27
N PRO A 65 -1.88 -5.55 14.03
CA PRO A 65 -2.96 -4.58 14.10
C PRO A 65 -3.23 -4.05 12.70
N THR A 66 -4.40 -4.35 12.15
CA THR A 66 -4.89 -3.68 10.95
C THR A 66 -4.94 -2.19 11.29
N PRO A 67 -4.27 -1.32 10.51
CA PRO A 67 -4.34 0.12 10.74
C PRO A 67 -5.81 0.55 10.74
N PRO A 68 -6.21 1.46 11.64
CA PRO A 68 -7.59 1.91 11.70
C PRO A 68 -8.00 2.50 10.36
N PRO A 69 -9.22 2.21 9.88
CA PRO A 69 -9.71 2.76 8.62
C PRO A 69 -9.62 4.29 8.65
N PHE A 70 -9.24 4.88 7.52
CA PHE A 70 -9.21 6.32 7.38
C PHE A 70 -10.64 6.84 7.24
N VAL A 71 -11.19 7.33 8.33
CA VAL A 71 -12.53 7.89 8.41
C VAL A 71 -12.42 9.37 8.73
N LEU A 72 -13.13 10.20 7.98
CA LEU A 72 -13.19 11.63 8.24
C LEU A 72 -13.94 11.93 9.55
N PRO A 73 -13.43 12.89 10.36
CA PRO A 73 -14.09 13.30 11.60
C PRO A 73 -15.48 13.93 11.39
N ASN A 74 -15.70 14.58 10.23
CA ASN A 74 -16.96 15.24 9.90
C ASN A 74 -17.25 15.22 8.38
N PRO A 75 -17.71 14.11 7.82
CA PRO A 75 -18.00 14.01 6.39
C PRO A 75 -19.14 14.93 5.96
N ALA A 76 -20.03 15.33 6.86
CA ALA A 76 -21.18 16.16 6.54
C ALA A 76 -20.83 17.59 6.10
N SER A 77 -19.60 18.07 6.38
CA SER A 77 -19.13 19.39 5.94
C SER A 77 -18.62 19.41 4.50
N LEU A 78 -18.42 18.25 3.88
CA LEU A 78 -17.91 18.14 2.52
C LEU A 78 -19.05 18.22 1.47
N GLN A 79 -18.64 18.58 0.24
CA GLN A 79 -19.56 18.62 -0.88
C GLN A 79 -20.14 17.22 -1.13
N GLN A 80 -21.47 17.13 -1.17
CA GLN A 80 -22.16 15.90 -1.53
C GLN A 80 -22.30 15.78 -3.05
N ALA A 81 -22.15 14.56 -3.56
CA ALA A 81 -22.38 14.24 -4.96
C ALA A 81 -23.12 12.91 -5.08
N THR A 82 -23.94 12.76 -6.12
CA THR A 82 -24.62 11.50 -6.45
C THR A 82 -23.78 10.74 -7.47
N VAL A 83 -23.49 9.47 -7.21
CA VAL A 83 -22.71 8.61 -8.11
C VAL A 83 -23.59 8.24 -9.32
N VAL A 84 -23.07 8.51 -10.52
CA VAL A 84 -23.72 8.15 -11.79
C VAL A 84 -23.19 6.80 -12.28
N ARG A 85 -21.85 6.65 -12.31
CA ARG A 85 -21.18 5.41 -12.73
C ARG A 85 -19.72 5.37 -12.31
N VAL A 86 -19.19 4.16 -12.20
CA VAL A 86 -17.76 3.89 -11.99
C VAL A 86 -17.09 3.67 -13.34
N ILE A 87 -16.05 4.44 -13.64
CA ILE A 87 -15.27 4.33 -14.87
C ILE A 87 -14.20 3.24 -14.69
N ASP A 88 -13.40 3.38 -13.63
CA ASP A 88 -12.28 2.49 -13.26
C ASP A 88 -12.02 2.50 -11.75
N GLY A 89 -10.82 2.10 -11.33
CA GLY A 89 -10.46 2.02 -9.91
C GLY A 89 -10.30 3.36 -9.21
N ASP A 90 -10.13 4.48 -9.94
CA ASP A 90 -9.88 5.80 -9.36
C ASP A 90 -10.61 6.95 -10.09
N THR A 91 -11.62 6.61 -10.90
CA THR A 91 -12.40 7.59 -11.65
C THR A 91 -13.89 7.24 -11.62
N ILE A 92 -14.71 8.22 -11.29
CA ILE A 92 -16.18 8.13 -11.30
C ILE A 92 -16.81 9.32 -12.02
N ASP A 93 -18.00 9.12 -12.55
CA ASP A 93 -18.89 10.21 -12.95
C ASP A 93 -19.93 10.42 -11.83
N VAL A 94 -20.14 11.66 -11.45
CA VAL A 94 -21.04 12.08 -10.38
C VAL A 94 -21.91 13.25 -10.83
N THR A 95 -23.06 13.43 -10.18
CA THR A 95 -23.87 14.66 -10.30
C THR A 95 -23.61 15.55 -9.09
N ILE A 96 -23.22 16.81 -9.34
CA ILE A 96 -23.03 17.87 -8.36
C ILE A 96 -23.93 19.04 -8.77
N ASP A 97 -24.84 19.45 -7.90
CA ASP A 97 -25.73 20.59 -8.14
C ASP A 97 -26.52 20.48 -9.47
N GLY A 98 -26.83 19.26 -9.89
CA GLY A 98 -27.56 18.97 -11.12
C GLY A 98 -26.70 18.82 -12.38
N GLU A 99 -25.40 19.01 -12.30
CA GLU A 99 -24.44 18.86 -13.41
C GLU A 99 -23.62 17.57 -13.28
N GLU A 100 -23.49 16.82 -14.39
CA GLU A 100 -22.62 15.64 -14.44
C GLU A 100 -21.15 16.08 -14.54
N ARG A 101 -20.32 15.58 -13.65
CA ARG A 101 -18.89 15.89 -13.57
C ARG A 101 -18.09 14.60 -13.42
N ARG A 102 -16.91 14.56 -14.06
CA ARG A 102 -15.95 13.47 -13.85
C ARG A 102 -15.00 13.80 -12.72
N VAL A 103 -14.88 12.89 -11.78
CA VAL A 103 -13.98 12.97 -10.62
C VAL A 103 -12.87 11.95 -10.79
N ARG A 104 -11.60 12.38 -10.74
CA ARG A 104 -10.41 11.59 -10.61
C ARG A 104 -9.98 11.64 -9.15
N TYR A 105 -9.77 10.49 -8.55
CA TYR A 105 -9.39 10.40 -7.14
C TYR A 105 -8.02 11.02 -6.92
N TYR A 106 -7.92 11.87 -5.92
CA TYR A 106 -6.68 12.57 -5.60
C TYR A 106 -5.74 11.63 -4.84
N GLY A 107 -4.46 11.68 -5.18
CA GLY A 107 -3.41 11.01 -4.41
C GLY A 107 -3.25 9.51 -4.65
N ILE A 108 -3.98 8.92 -5.61
CA ILE A 108 -3.81 7.51 -5.98
C ILE A 108 -3.73 7.29 -7.48
N GLU A 109 -3.24 6.11 -7.86
CA GLU A 109 -3.21 5.61 -9.22
C GLU A 109 -3.66 4.14 -9.24
N ALA A 110 -4.83 3.87 -9.81
CA ALA A 110 -5.33 2.53 -10.04
C ALA A 110 -4.85 1.99 -11.40
N PRO A 111 -4.83 0.67 -11.60
CA PRO A 111 -4.48 0.08 -12.88
C PRO A 111 -5.41 0.53 -14.01
N GLU A 112 -4.82 0.87 -15.13
CA GLU A 112 -5.52 1.24 -16.37
C GLU A 112 -6.13 0.03 -17.07
N ASN A 113 -7.14 0.29 -17.94
CA ASN A 113 -7.80 -0.74 -18.73
C ASN A 113 -6.81 -1.64 -19.48
N GLY A 114 -7.01 -2.94 -19.38
CA GLY A 114 -6.13 -3.96 -19.97
C GLY A 114 -4.86 -4.25 -19.18
N LYS A 115 -4.66 -3.62 -18.02
CA LYS A 115 -3.59 -3.96 -17.08
C LYS A 115 -4.07 -4.96 -16.04
N GLN A 116 -3.12 -5.68 -15.45
CA GLN A 116 -3.39 -6.55 -14.30
C GLN A 116 -4.07 -5.74 -13.20
N CYS A 117 -5.01 -6.36 -12.48
CA CYS A 117 -5.78 -5.77 -11.38
C CYS A 117 -6.79 -4.67 -11.76
N PHE A 118 -6.97 -4.34 -13.04
CA PHE A 118 -7.95 -3.33 -13.45
C PHE A 118 -9.37 -3.68 -13.02
N GLU A 119 -9.81 -4.90 -13.34
CA GLU A 119 -11.19 -5.34 -13.02
C GLU A 119 -11.40 -5.45 -11.50
N ASP A 120 -10.37 -5.90 -10.76
CA ASP A 120 -10.44 -6.02 -9.29
C ASP A 120 -10.57 -4.63 -8.65
N ALA A 121 -9.75 -3.66 -9.06
CA ALA A 121 -9.79 -2.29 -8.56
C ALA A 121 -11.13 -1.61 -8.89
N LYS A 122 -11.63 -1.76 -10.12
CA LYS A 122 -12.91 -1.21 -10.55
C LYS A 122 -14.09 -1.83 -9.80
N ALA A 123 -14.11 -3.16 -9.65
CA ALA A 123 -15.16 -3.85 -8.92
C ALA A 123 -15.19 -3.41 -7.46
N ARG A 124 -14.00 -3.34 -6.82
CA ARG A 124 -13.90 -2.92 -5.44
C ARG A 124 -14.32 -1.46 -5.23
N ASN A 125 -13.92 -0.56 -6.14
CA ASN A 125 -14.40 0.82 -6.14
C ASN A 125 -15.93 0.87 -6.17
N SER A 126 -16.55 0.09 -7.06
CA SER A 126 -18.01 0.02 -7.18
C SER A 126 -18.71 -0.50 -5.91
N GLU A 127 -18.09 -1.44 -5.19
CA GLU A 127 -18.62 -1.97 -3.92
C GLU A 127 -18.53 -0.97 -2.76
N LEU A 128 -17.47 -0.15 -2.73
CA LEU A 128 -17.21 0.82 -1.67
C LEU A 128 -18.10 2.05 -1.77
N LEU A 129 -18.47 2.41 -3.01
CA LEU A 129 -19.31 3.56 -3.31
C LEU A 129 -20.79 3.21 -3.03
N GLY A 130 -21.48 4.07 -2.31
CA GLY A 130 -22.93 4.04 -2.21
C GLY A 130 -23.60 4.83 -3.35
N THR A 131 -24.81 5.26 -3.11
CA THR A 131 -25.54 6.15 -4.03
C THR A 131 -24.96 7.56 -4.00
N THR A 132 -24.46 8.00 -2.84
CA THR A 132 -23.87 9.32 -2.65
C THR A 132 -22.47 9.22 -2.06
N VAL A 133 -21.67 10.23 -2.36
CA VAL A 133 -20.31 10.39 -1.85
C VAL A 133 -20.07 11.78 -1.32
N ARG A 134 -19.01 11.93 -0.53
CA ARG A 134 -18.49 13.22 -0.07
C ARG A 134 -17.17 13.48 -0.76
N LEU A 135 -17.02 14.69 -1.27
CA LEU A 135 -15.88 15.12 -2.07
C LEU A 135 -15.08 16.18 -1.32
N GLU A 136 -13.81 15.90 -1.07
CA GLU A 136 -12.89 16.83 -0.42
C GLU A 136 -11.90 17.37 -1.46
N PRO A 137 -11.87 18.69 -1.70
CA PRO A 137 -10.90 19.32 -2.60
C PRO A 137 -9.53 19.43 -1.92
N ASP A 138 -8.50 19.57 -2.74
CA ASP A 138 -7.15 19.93 -2.31
C ASP A 138 -6.60 21.08 -3.18
N ALA A 139 -5.28 21.32 -3.12
CA ALA A 139 -4.61 22.44 -3.76
C ALA A 139 -4.87 22.55 -5.28
N ARG A 140 -4.97 21.41 -5.98
CA ARG A 140 -5.36 21.37 -7.39
C ARG A 140 -6.82 21.01 -7.53
N ASP A 141 -7.59 21.88 -8.18
CA ASP A 141 -9.02 21.64 -8.39
C ASP A 141 -9.29 20.64 -9.52
N GLN A 142 -8.53 20.72 -10.60
CA GLN A 142 -8.69 19.91 -11.80
C GLN A 142 -7.34 19.44 -12.35
N ASP A 143 -7.38 18.36 -13.13
CA ASP A 143 -6.25 17.92 -13.92
C ASP A 143 -6.26 18.57 -15.33
N GLU A 144 -5.26 18.21 -16.14
CA GLU A 144 -5.10 18.71 -17.52
C GLU A 144 -6.23 18.28 -18.49
N HIS A 145 -7.04 17.29 -18.09
CA HIS A 145 -8.19 16.80 -18.84
C HIS A 145 -9.52 17.41 -18.35
N GLY A 146 -9.48 18.31 -17.38
CA GLY A 146 -10.65 18.97 -16.82
C GLY A 146 -11.45 18.09 -15.86
N ARG A 147 -10.89 16.96 -15.39
CA ARG A 147 -11.50 16.13 -14.36
C ARG A 147 -11.29 16.80 -13.00
N LEU A 148 -12.34 16.79 -12.15
CA LEU A 148 -12.21 17.27 -10.78
C LEU A 148 -11.28 16.33 -9.98
N LEU A 149 -10.30 16.88 -9.29
CA LEU A 149 -9.44 16.14 -8.39
C LEU A 149 -10.02 16.22 -6.97
N ARG A 150 -10.47 15.08 -6.42
CA ARG A 150 -11.11 15.01 -5.10
C ARG A 150 -10.68 13.76 -4.35
N TYR A 151 -10.56 13.89 -3.04
CA TYR A 151 -10.64 12.74 -2.16
C TYR A 151 -12.11 12.35 -2.02
N VAL A 152 -12.39 11.06 -2.10
CA VAL A 152 -13.73 10.51 -2.15
C VAL A 152 -14.01 9.69 -0.91
N PHE A 153 -15.10 10.03 -0.23
CA PHE A 153 -15.56 9.32 0.96
C PHE A 153 -16.99 8.81 0.73
N ASN A 154 -17.25 7.59 1.17
CA ASN A 154 -18.61 7.07 1.13
C ASN A 154 -19.52 7.73 2.20
N GLU A 155 -20.75 7.28 2.29
CA GLU A 155 -21.76 7.81 3.25
C GLU A 155 -21.33 7.64 4.71
N ASP A 156 -20.55 6.60 5.02
CA ASP A 156 -20.00 6.33 6.35
C ASP A 156 -18.74 7.16 6.66
N GLY A 157 -18.26 7.97 5.69
CA GLY A 157 -17.06 8.78 5.81
C GLY A 157 -15.76 8.01 5.62
N LEU A 158 -15.82 6.78 5.09
CA LEU A 158 -14.64 5.96 4.78
C LEU A 158 -13.99 6.46 3.48
N SER A 159 -12.67 6.73 3.51
CA SER A 159 -11.90 7.08 2.30
C SER A 159 -11.79 5.89 1.37
N ILE A 160 -12.26 6.07 0.14
CA ILE A 160 -12.19 5.05 -0.91
C ILE A 160 -10.73 4.80 -1.31
N GLU A 161 -9.93 5.86 -1.45
CA GLU A 161 -8.51 5.81 -1.79
C GLU A 161 -7.72 4.97 -0.79
N ALA A 162 -7.94 5.25 0.50
CA ALA A 162 -7.24 4.56 1.58
C ALA A 162 -7.53 3.04 1.57
N VAL A 163 -8.78 2.66 1.31
CA VAL A 163 -9.17 1.25 1.20
C VAL A 163 -8.50 0.59 0.00
N LEU A 164 -8.57 1.21 -1.19
CA LEU A 164 -7.98 0.66 -2.41
C LEU A 164 -6.47 0.47 -2.29
N ILE A 165 -5.75 1.42 -1.65
CA ILE A 165 -4.31 1.29 -1.39
C ILE A 165 -4.04 0.15 -0.40
N SER A 166 -4.74 0.14 0.74
CA SER A 166 -4.52 -0.86 1.80
C SER A 166 -4.85 -2.28 1.34
N GLU A 167 -5.77 -2.43 0.40
CA GLU A 167 -6.13 -3.70 -0.23
C GLU A 167 -5.23 -4.06 -1.43
N GLY A 168 -4.20 -3.24 -1.74
CA GLY A 168 -3.25 -3.48 -2.84
C GLY A 168 -3.91 -3.45 -4.22
N LEU A 169 -4.88 -2.58 -4.41
CA LEU A 169 -5.64 -2.36 -5.66
C LEU A 169 -5.32 -1.02 -6.33
N ALA A 170 -4.68 -0.10 -5.60
CA ALA A 170 -4.15 1.16 -6.13
C ALA A 170 -2.77 1.45 -5.51
N LYS A 171 -2.01 2.33 -6.15
CA LYS A 171 -0.74 2.87 -5.67
C LYS A 171 -0.94 4.28 -5.16
N ALA A 172 -0.13 4.70 -4.19
CA ALA A 172 -0.06 6.09 -3.78
C ALA A 172 0.61 6.94 -4.87
N TRP A 173 -0.02 8.06 -5.23
CA TRP A 173 0.59 9.10 -6.05
C TRP A 173 1.54 9.94 -5.19
N ARG A 174 2.79 10.10 -5.66
CA ARG A 174 3.86 10.81 -4.93
C ARG A 174 4.23 12.11 -5.66
N GLY A 175 3.30 12.98 -5.79
CA GLY A 175 3.52 14.24 -6.48
C GLY A 175 3.01 15.43 -5.69
N ASP A 176 1.89 15.27 -5.04
CA ASP A 176 1.20 16.26 -4.24
C ASP A 176 -0.02 15.66 -3.53
N GLY A 177 -0.59 16.40 -2.59
CA GLY A 177 -1.81 16.05 -1.88
C GLY A 177 -1.65 15.99 -0.37
N MET A 178 -2.68 16.44 0.36
CA MET A 178 -2.63 16.51 1.83
C MET A 178 -2.50 15.15 2.51
N TYR A 179 -2.83 14.04 1.80
CA TYR A 179 -2.75 12.68 2.33
C TYR A 179 -1.58 11.86 1.74
N GLU A 180 -0.65 12.48 0.98
CA GLU A 180 0.47 11.79 0.30
C GLU A 180 1.28 10.91 1.25
N ASP A 181 1.72 11.45 2.39
CA ASP A 181 2.52 10.70 3.37
C ASP A 181 1.74 9.49 3.91
N ARG A 182 0.47 9.68 4.22
CA ARG A 182 -0.40 8.63 4.75
C ARG A 182 -0.62 7.50 3.73
N PHE A 183 -0.93 7.85 2.50
CA PHE A 183 -1.13 6.89 1.41
C PHE A 183 0.16 6.14 1.07
N THR A 184 1.31 6.82 1.13
CA THR A 184 2.63 6.19 0.94
C THR A 184 2.94 5.15 2.02
N ILE A 185 2.57 5.42 3.28
CA ILE A 185 2.71 4.45 4.37
C ILE A 185 1.81 3.24 4.11
N MET A 186 0.53 3.45 3.80
CA MET A 186 -0.43 2.38 3.50
C MET A 186 0.01 1.50 2.32
N GLU A 187 0.52 2.11 1.25
CA GLU A 187 1.08 1.36 0.11
C GLU A 187 2.28 0.50 0.53
N THR A 188 3.15 1.05 1.37
CA THR A 188 4.32 0.32 1.86
C THR A 188 3.90 -0.90 2.69
N GLU A 189 2.94 -0.73 3.60
CA GLU A 189 2.38 -1.81 4.41
C GLU A 189 1.70 -2.89 3.54
N ALA A 190 0.92 -2.49 2.54
CA ALA A 190 0.28 -3.41 1.62
C ALA A 190 1.31 -4.22 0.81
N ARG A 191 2.37 -3.56 0.33
CA ARG A 191 3.45 -4.20 -0.43
C ARG A 191 4.30 -5.14 0.41
N GLU A 192 4.67 -4.75 1.64
CA GLU A 192 5.43 -5.58 2.56
C GLU A 192 4.63 -6.80 3.05
N GLY A 193 3.31 -6.68 3.09
CA GLY A 193 2.37 -7.75 3.44
C GLY A 193 1.94 -8.62 2.28
N ASP A 194 2.45 -8.42 1.04
CA ASP A 194 2.00 -9.10 -0.19
C ASP A 194 0.46 -9.05 -0.35
N ILE A 195 -0.16 -7.89 0.01
CA ILE A 195 -1.60 -7.72 0.02
C ILE A 195 -2.10 -7.32 -1.38
N GLY A 196 -3.21 -7.93 -1.77
CA GLY A 196 -3.93 -7.57 -2.99
C GLY A 196 -3.29 -8.03 -4.28
N CYS A 197 -3.87 -7.60 -5.37
CA CYS A 197 -3.49 -8.03 -6.71
C CYS A 197 -2.16 -7.40 -7.18
N LEU A 198 -1.83 -6.18 -6.73
CA LEU A 198 -0.64 -5.47 -7.19
C LEU A 198 0.68 -5.98 -6.61
N TRP A 199 0.61 -6.67 -5.46
CA TRP A 199 1.80 -7.03 -4.68
C TRP A 199 2.01 -8.56 -4.51
N LYS A 200 1.12 -9.38 -5.11
CA LYS A 200 1.21 -10.85 -5.13
C LYS A 200 2.01 -11.38 -6.29
#